data_be3a921fdea18da4ddabe328613fc761
#
_entry.id   be3a921fdea18da4ddabe328613fc761
#
_cell.length_a   1.000
_cell.length_b   1.000
_cell.length_c   1.000
_cell.angle_alpha   90.00
_cell.angle_beta   90.00
_cell.angle_gamma   90.00
#
_symmetry.space_group_name_H-M   'P 1'
#
loop_
_entity.id
_entity.type
_entity.pdbx_description
1 polymer ?
#
loop_
_entity_poly.entity_id
_entity_poly.type
_entity_poly.pdbx_seq_one_letter_code
_entity_poly.pdbx_strand_id
1 'polypeptide(L)'
;MSSVTEAWKAWQEGLANKDSSKLAEFLTDDFQFIRPAGGVRTRQNTLDWTAAGGSPTSIDNLEVLFENDDVAVIIHGANTVPAVTEEQWDGVAMCFYTKRGDKFPHLRLVRQVV
;
A
#
# COMPACT_ATOMS: atom_id res chain seq x y z
N MET A 1 2.03 -8.23 -17.83
CA MET A 1 1.65 -7.04 -17.04
C MET A 1 1.41 -7.41 -15.61
N SER A 2 1.92 -6.61 -14.67
CA SER A 2 1.73 -6.87 -13.25
C SER A 2 0.33 -6.47 -12.81
N SER A 3 -0.32 -7.29 -12.00
CA SER A 3 -1.61 -6.96 -11.40
C SER A 3 -1.42 -6.24 -10.06
N VAL A 4 -2.44 -5.50 -9.65
CA VAL A 4 -2.43 -4.86 -8.33
C VAL A 4 -2.38 -5.91 -7.21
N THR A 5 -2.94 -7.09 -7.43
CA THR A 5 -2.89 -8.19 -6.46
C THR A 5 -1.44 -8.64 -6.22
N GLU A 6 -0.65 -8.75 -7.28
CA GLU A 6 0.77 -9.11 -7.17
C GLU A 6 1.55 -8.06 -6.39
N ALA A 7 1.34 -6.78 -6.70
CA ALA A 7 1.99 -5.67 -6.00
C ALA A 7 1.59 -5.64 -4.52
N TRP A 8 0.30 -5.83 -4.23
CA TRP A 8 -0.20 -5.85 -2.86
C TRP A 8 0.39 -7.00 -2.05
N LYS A 9 0.48 -8.18 -2.65
CA LYS A 9 1.12 -9.34 -1.99
C LYS A 9 2.60 -9.10 -1.73
N ALA A 10 3.30 -8.49 -2.68
CA ALA A 10 4.72 -8.15 -2.50
C ALA A 10 4.90 -7.18 -1.34
N TRP A 11 3.99 -6.23 -1.20
CA TRP A 11 4.03 -5.28 -0.09
C TRP A 11 3.74 -5.96 1.25
N GLN A 12 2.68 -6.79 1.29
CA GLN A 12 2.31 -7.54 2.49
C GLN A 12 3.45 -8.45 2.97
N GLU A 13 4.07 -9.19 2.05
CA GLU A 13 5.21 -10.03 2.35
C GLU A 13 6.42 -9.21 2.82
N GLY A 14 6.66 -8.07 2.18
CA GLY A 14 7.73 -7.17 2.56
C GLY A 14 7.58 -6.63 3.97
N LEU A 15 6.37 -6.27 4.36
CA LEU A 15 6.08 -5.83 5.74
C LEU A 15 6.34 -6.96 6.74
N ALA A 16 5.87 -8.17 6.45
CA ALA A 16 6.01 -9.31 7.33
C ALA A 16 7.48 -9.74 7.48
N ASN A 17 8.25 -9.69 6.40
CA ASN A 17 9.64 -10.16 6.36
C ASN A 17 10.66 -9.04 6.58
N LYS A 18 10.21 -7.80 6.70
CA LYS A 18 11.07 -6.61 6.81
C LYS A 18 12.06 -6.52 5.64
N ASP A 19 11.52 -6.73 4.44
CA ASP A 19 12.30 -6.76 3.20
C ASP A 19 11.47 -6.12 2.09
N SER A 20 11.94 -5.00 1.55
CA SER A 20 11.24 -4.25 0.52
C SER A 20 11.75 -4.52 -0.90
N SER A 21 12.66 -5.46 -1.08
CA SER A 21 13.29 -5.69 -2.39
C SER A 21 12.29 -6.12 -3.47
N LYS A 22 11.31 -6.94 -3.11
CA LYS A 22 10.29 -7.39 -4.04
C LYS A 22 9.31 -6.27 -4.39
N LEU A 23 8.88 -5.49 -3.39
CA LEU A 23 8.03 -4.34 -3.62
C LEU A 23 8.70 -3.32 -4.54
N ALA A 24 10.01 -3.12 -4.40
CA ALA A 24 10.75 -2.16 -5.21
C ALA A 24 10.59 -2.41 -6.71
N GLU A 25 10.40 -3.65 -7.12
CA GLU A 25 10.21 -4.01 -8.54
C GLU A 25 8.88 -3.53 -9.11
N PHE A 26 7.90 -3.24 -8.26
CA PHE A 26 6.57 -2.78 -8.67
C PHE A 26 6.43 -1.25 -8.69
N LEU A 27 7.40 -0.52 -8.15
CA LEU A 27 7.31 0.94 -8.01
C LEU A 27 8.19 1.65 -9.02
N THR A 28 7.66 2.71 -9.64
CA THR A 28 8.48 3.56 -10.51
C THR A 28 9.44 4.41 -9.67
N ASP A 29 10.47 4.97 -10.31
CA ASP A 29 11.44 5.83 -9.61
C ASP A 29 10.78 7.09 -9.05
N ASP A 30 9.72 7.57 -9.68
CA ASP A 30 8.97 8.76 -9.28
C ASP A 30 7.73 8.43 -8.43
N PHE A 31 7.64 7.21 -7.89
CA PHE A 31 6.49 6.76 -7.12
C PHE A 31 6.15 7.72 -5.98
N GLN A 32 4.85 7.96 -5.81
CA GLN A 32 4.30 8.74 -4.70
C GLN A 32 3.17 7.99 -4.01
N PHE A 33 3.22 7.94 -2.70
CA PHE A 33 2.15 7.42 -1.86
C PHE A 33 1.47 8.60 -1.17
N ILE A 34 0.22 8.87 -1.53
CA ILE A 34 -0.58 9.93 -0.89
C ILE A 34 -1.35 9.30 0.28
N ARG A 35 -1.03 9.73 1.48
CA ARG A 35 -1.62 9.21 2.72
C ARG A 35 -2.98 9.85 2.99
N PRO A 36 -3.84 9.23 3.83
CA PRO A 36 -5.17 9.77 4.14
C PRO A 36 -5.13 11.20 4.69
N ALA A 37 -4.09 11.53 5.45
CA ALA A 37 -3.90 12.86 6.02
C ALA A 37 -3.30 13.88 5.03
N GLY A 38 -3.05 13.48 3.77
CA GLY A 38 -2.50 14.34 2.73
C GLY A 38 -0.97 14.36 2.66
N GLY A 39 -0.30 13.66 3.56
CA GLY A 39 1.16 13.55 3.49
C GLY A 39 1.59 12.69 2.31
N VAL A 40 2.76 12.99 1.73
CA VAL A 40 3.31 12.26 0.59
C VAL A 40 4.55 11.49 1.03
N ARG A 41 4.59 10.19 0.70
CA ARG A 41 5.79 9.38 0.83
C ARG A 41 6.39 9.15 -0.55
N THR A 42 7.70 9.34 -0.65
CA THR A 42 8.44 9.01 -1.87
C THR A 42 8.62 7.50 -1.98
N ARG A 43 9.16 7.04 -3.11
CA ARG A 43 9.54 5.64 -3.29
C ARG A 43 10.47 5.18 -2.18
N GLN A 44 11.52 5.93 -1.91
CA GLN A 44 12.50 5.55 -0.88
C GLN A 44 11.86 5.52 0.52
N ASN A 45 11.03 6.51 0.87
CA ASN A 45 10.32 6.51 2.15
C ASN A 45 9.43 5.28 2.28
N THR A 46 8.73 4.90 1.22
CA THR A 46 7.85 3.73 1.19
C THR A 46 8.63 2.43 1.38
N LEU A 47 9.77 2.30 0.68
CA LEU A 47 10.62 1.12 0.79
C LEU A 47 11.24 1.01 2.18
N ASP A 48 11.71 2.12 2.74
CA ASP A 48 12.29 2.15 4.09
C ASP A 48 11.26 1.77 5.16
N TRP A 49 10.06 2.32 5.04
CA TRP A 49 8.96 2.00 5.96
C TRP A 49 8.59 0.52 5.89
N THR A 50 8.54 -0.05 4.69
CA THR A 50 8.24 -1.47 4.48
C THR A 50 9.33 -2.35 5.07
N ALA A 51 10.60 -2.01 4.83
CA ALA A 51 11.74 -2.76 5.37
C ALA A 51 11.82 -2.70 6.89
N ALA A 52 11.28 -1.65 7.50
CA ALA A 52 11.18 -1.53 8.96
C ALA A 52 9.99 -2.32 9.54
N GLY A 53 9.16 -2.94 8.69
CA GLY A 53 7.98 -3.69 9.13
C GLY A 53 6.71 -2.85 9.23
N GLY A 54 6.77 -1.58 8.84
CA GLY A 54 5.62 -0.67 8.87
C GLY A 54 5.11 -0.37 10.27
N SER A 55 3.85 0.04 10.35
CA SER A 55 3.17 0.22 11.63
C SER A 55 2.64 -1.13 12.13
N PRO A 56 2.40 -1.29 13.45
CA PRO A 56 1.84 -2.53 13.99
C PRO A 56 0.37 -2.66 13.59
N THR A 57 0.14 -2.98 12.32
CA THR A 57 -1.19 -3.08 11.71
C THR A 57 -1.24 -4.39 10.92
N SER A 58 -2.29 -5.18 11.10
CA SER A 58 -2.54 -6.30 10.19
C SER A 58 -3.32 -5.80 8.98
N ILE A 59 -2.96 -6.29 7.81
CA ILE A 59 -3.58 -5.93 6.53
C ILE A 59 -4.15 -7.21 5.93
N ASP A 60 -5.45 -7.24 5.68
CA ASP A 60 -6.13 -8.45 5.23
C ASP A 60 -7.34 -8.14 4.33
N ASN A 61 -8.04 -9.19 3.92
CA ASN A 61 -9.30 -9.10 3.19
C ASN A 61 -9.24 -8.24 1.93
N LEU A 62 -8.21 -8.46 1.10
CA LEU A 62 -8.09 -7.76 -0.17
C LEU A 62 -9.27 -8.05 -1.09
N GLU A 63 -9.89 -7.00 -1.63
CA GLU A 63 -10.87 -7.08 -2.69
C GLU A 63 -10.50 -6.10 -3.80
N VAL A 64 -10.38 -6.59 -5.03
CA VAL A 64 -10.14 -5.74 -6.20
C VAL A 64 -11.48 -5.29 -6.74
N LEU A 65 -11.78 -3.99 -6.64
CA LEU A 65 -13.04 -3.42 -7.13
C LEU A 65 -12.99 -3.17 -8.63
N PHE A 66 -11.83 -2.77 -9.14
CA PHE A 66 -11.65 -2.46 -10.56
C PHE A 66 -10.16 -2.51 -10.90
N GLU A 67 -9.86 -3.04 -12.08
CA GLU A 67 -8.48 -3.04 -12.58
C GLU A 67 -8.47 -3.08 -14.10
N ASN A 68 -7.67 -2.20 -14.72
CA ASN A 68 -7.37 -2.24 -16.15
C ASN A 68 -5.88 -1.91 -16.35
N ASP A 69 -5.47 -1.60 -17.57
CA ASP A 69 -4.06 -1.30 -17.88
C ASP A 69 -3.57 0.02 -17.30
N ASP A 70 -4.46 0.92 -16.93
CA ASP A 70 -4.12 2.28 -16.50
C ASP A 70 -4.30 2.51 -15.01
N VAL A 71 -5.28 1.85 -14.38
CA VAL A 71 -5.64 2.08 -12.98
C VAL A 71 -6.07 0.80 -12.29
N ALA A 72 -6.00 0.81 -10.96
CA ALA A 72 -6.59 -0.23 -10.12
C ALA A 72 -7.17 0.39 -8.86
N VAL A 73 -8.32 -0.12 -8.42
CA VAL A 73 -8.95 0.27 -7.17
C VAL A 73 -9.17 -0.98 -6.32
N ILE A 74 -8.66 -0.95 -5.11
CA ILE A 74 -8.82 -2.05 -4.16
C ILE A 74 -9.35 -1.56 -2.83
N ILE A 75 -9.92 -2.48 -2.07
CA ILE A 75 -10.17 -2.27 -0.65
C ILE A 75 -9.50 -3.39 0.14
N HIS A 76 -9.12 -3.09 1.37
CA HIS A 76 -8.62 -4.09 2.31
C HIS A 76 -8.93 -3.67 3.73
N GLY A 77 -8.98 -4.64 4.65
CA GLY A 77 -9.09 -4.36 6.06
C GLY A 77 -7.76 -3.88 6.61
N ALA A 78 -7.81 -3.15 7.70
CA ALA A 78 -6.64 -2.76 8.46
C ALA A 78 -7.00 -2.75 9.95
N ASN A 79 -6.23 -3.49 10.75
CA ASN A 79 -6.45 -3.59 12.19
C ASN A 79 -5.16 -3.24 12.91
N THR A 80 -5.25 -2.28 13.80
CA THR A 80 -4.10 -1.81 14.59
C THR A 80 -3.90 -2.70 15.81
N VAL A 81 -2.65 -3.12 16.08
CA VAL A 81 -2.33 -4.03 17.20
C VAL A 81 -1.02 -3.60 17.85
N PRO A 82 -1.03 -3.04 19.05
CA PRO A 82 -2.11 -2.27 19.66
C PRO A 82 -2.22 -0.88 19.06
N ALA A 83 -3.35 -0.23 19.19
CA ALA A 83 -3.52 1.15 18.76
C ALA A 83 -2.79 2.07 19.73
N VAL A 84 -1.74 2.74 19.27
CA VAL A 84 -0.90 3.60 20.12
C VAL A 84 -0.71 5.01 19.58
N THR A 85 -1.13 5.28 18.34
CA THR A 85 -1.01 6.59 17.70
C THR A 85 -2.27 6.92 16.91
N GLU A 86 -2.43 8.20 16.54
CA GLU A 86 -3.55 8.65 15.71
C GLU A 86 -3.49 8.09 14.29
N GLU A 87 -2.34 7.63 13.84
CA GLU A 87 -2.17 7.02 12.53
C GLU A 87 -2.62 5.56 12.53
N GLN A 88 -2.81 4.96 13.68
CA GLN A 88 -3.26 3.59 13.83
C GLN A 88 -4.77 3.57 13.98
N TRP A 89 -5.43 2.72 13.20
CA TRP A 89 -6.88 2.69 13.14
C TRP A 89 -7.37 1.32 12.69
N ASP A 90 -8.56 0.98 13.12
CA ASP A 90 -9.26 -0.22 12.66
C ASP A 90 -10.31 0.20 11.64
N GLY A 91 -10.44 -0.55 10.57
CA GLY A 91 -11.42 -0.23 9.56
C GLY A 91 -11.08 -0.75 8.18
N VAL A 92 -11.48 0.01 7.17
CA VAL A 92 -11.30 -0.34 5.76
C VAL A 92 -10.50 0.75 5.07
N ALA A 93 -9.51 0.33 4.29
CA ALA A 93 -8.76 1.23 3.41
C ALA A 93 -9.21 1.00 1.97
N MET A 94 -9.38 2.11 1.23
CA MET A 94 -9.55 2.08 -0.22
C MET A 94 -8.29 2.66 -0.84
N CYS A 95 -7.69 1.92 -1.76
CA CYS A 95 -6.47 2.33 -2.42
C CYS A 95 -6.71 2.51 -3.90
N PHE A 96 -6.29 3.65 -4.43
CA PHE A 96 -6.32 3.95 -5.85
C PHE A 96 -4.90 3.96 -6.39
N TYR A 97 -4.63 3.11 -7.36
CA TYR A 97 -3.34 3.00 -8.02
C TYR A 97 -3.43 3.47 -9.46
N THR A 98 -2.41 4.18 -9.93
CA THR A 98 -2.19 4.34 -11.37
C THR A 98 -1.12 3.35 -11.82
N LYS A 99 -1.13 3.02 -13.10
CA LYS A 99 -0.18 2.06 -13.69
C LYS A 99 0.62 2.70 -14.81
N ARG A 100 1.87 2.26 -14.93
CA ARG A 100 2.74 2.63 -16.05
C ARG A 100 3.50 1.37 -16.47
N GLY A 101 2.98 0.66 -17.48
CA GLY A 101 3.51 -0.65 -17.85
C GLY A 101 3.35 -1.63 -16.70
N ASP A 102 4.44 -2.25 -16.28
CA ASP A 102 4.43 -3.23 -15.19
C ASP A 102 4.63 -2.62 -13.79
N LYS A 103 4.62 -1.28 -13.72
CA LYS A 103 4.92 -0.58 -12.46
C LYS A 103 3.81 0.38 -12.07
N PHE A 104 3.86 0.79 -10.81
CA PHE A 104 2.89 1.70 -10.21
C PHE A 104 3.57 3.02 -9.85
N PRO A 105 3.22 4.13 -10.52
CA PRO A 105 3.79 5.44 -10.20
C PRO A 105 3.09 6.16 -9.07
N HIS A 106 1.89 5.70 -8.67
CA HIS A 106 1.09 6.46 -7.71
C HIS A 106 0.13 5.55 -6.97
N LEU A 107 0.02 5.79 -5.67
CA LEU A 107 -0.98 5.19 -4.80
C LEU A 107 -1.58 6.29 -3.93
N ARG A 108 -2.91 6.35 -3.91
CA ARG A 108 -3.63 7.19 -2.94
C ARG A 108 -4.48 6.29 -2.06
N LEU A 109 -4.34 6.46 -0.75
CA LEU A 109 -5.10 5.70 0.23
C LEU A 109 -6.10 6.61 0.93
N VAL A 110 -7.35 6.19 1.00
CA VAL A 110 -8.37 6.77 1.85
C VAL A 110 -8.84 5.70 2.83
N ARG A 111 -9.32 6.11 3.97
CA ARG A 111 -9.72 5.17 5.02
C ARG A 111 -11.09 5.50 5.58
N GLN A 112 -11.77 4.45 6.04
CA GLN A 112 -12.99 4.56 6.81
C GLN A 112 -12.76 3.87 8.15
N VAL A 113 -12.85 4.61 9.22
CA VAL A 113 -12.73 4.09 10.59
C VAL A 113 -14.06 3.47 10.99
N VAL A 114 -14.01 2.31 11.57
CA VAL A 114 -15.21 1.60 12.06
C VAL A 114 -15.53 2.02 13.48
#